data_c3951b8c5024e221a856d1f306e4749f
#
_entry.id   c3951b8c5024e221a856d1f306e4749f
#
_cell.length_a   1.000
_cell.length_b   1.000
_cell.length_c   1.000
_cell.angle_alpha   90.00
_cell.angle_beta   90.00
_cell.angle_gamma   90.00
#
_symmetry.space_group_name_H-M   'P 1'
#
loop_
_entity.id
_entity.type
_entity.pdbx_description
1 polymer ?
#
loop_
_entity_poly.entity_id
_entity_poly.type
_entity_poly.pdbx_seq_one_letter_code
_entity_poly.pdbx_strand_id
1 'polypeptide(L)'
;PETTVETINNGEALKVTFDSGILFATNSSTLSDASRSALRKLAVSLNENPDTDIKIVGYTDNTGKVDCNQTLSEKRAKSVYDYLMVDQGVSGRRMEYEGKGVHDPVASNDTPEGRALNRRVEILILANEKMIQDAQQGTLK
;
A
#
# COMPACT_ATOMS: atom_id res chain seq x y z
N PRO A 1 -6.18 12.25 -8.45
CA PRO A 1 -5.19 11.30 -8.96
C PRO A 1 -5.36 9.93 -8.34
N GLU A 2 -5.02 8.93 -9.11
CA GLU A 2 -5.18 7.53 -8.70
C GLU A 2 -4.13 7.10 -7.70
N THR A 3 -2.99 7.78 -7.69
CA THR A 3 -1.86 7.45 -6.83
C THR A 3 -1.32 8.73 -6.21
N THR A 4 -1.15 8.71 -4.91
CA THR A 4 -0.61 9.83 -4.15
C THR A 4 0.63 9.37 -3.39
N VAL A 5 1.68 10.18 -3.40
CA VAL A 5 2.92 9.89 -2.67
C VAL A 5 3.17 11.02 -1.68
N GLU A 6 3.40 10.66 -0.42
CA GLU A 6 3.72 11.65 0.61
C GLU A 6 4.85 11.15 1.51
N THR A 7 5.64 12.09 2.03
CA THR A 7 6.72 11.80 2.97
C THR A 7 6.16 11.85 4.39
N ILE A 8 6.52 10.87 5.20
CA ILE A 8 6.08 10.79 6.60
C ILE A 8 7.31 10.55 7.50
N ASN A 9 7.10 10.61 8.83
CA ASN A 9 8.14 10.35 9.83
C ASN A 9 9.41 11.19 9.60
N ASN A 10 9.24 12.50 9.35
CA ASN A 10 10.34 13.43 9.15
C ASN A 10 11.27 13.03 7.99
N GLY A 11 10.71 12.46 6.94
CA GLY A 11 11.45 12.05 5.76
C GLY A 11 12.04 10.65 5.81
N GLU A 12 11.78 9.90 6.87
CA GLU A 12 12.29 8.52 7.00
C GLU A 12 11.40 7.48 6.33
N ALA A 13 10.21 7.89 5.88
CA ALA A 13 9.27 6.97 5.24
C ALA A 13 8.51 7.66 4.12
N LEU A 14 8.07 6.86 3.16
CA LEU A 14 7.17 7.28 2.10
C LEU A 14 5.87 6.52 2.23
N LYS A 15 4.76 7.20 2.01
CA LYS A 15 3.45 6.56 1.93
C LYS A 15 2.90 6.74 0.53
N VAL A 16 2.69 5.63 -0.17
CA VAL A 16 2.10 5.61 -1.51
C VAL A 16 0.66 5.12 -1.36
N THR A 17 -0.29 5.96 -1.74
CA THR A 17 -1.72 5.64 -1.62
C THR A 17 -2.31 5.37 -2.99
N PHE A 18 -2.93 4.21 -3.15
CA PHE A 18 -3.64 3.80 -4.37
C PHE A 18 -5.14 3.77 -4.10
N ASP A 19 -5.91 4.34 -5.01
CA ASP A 19 -7.37 4.24 -4.98
C ASP A 19 -7.77 2.79 -5.27
N SER A 20 -8.54 2.17 -4.36
CA SER A 20 -8.99 0.79 -4.56
C SER A 20 -9.90 0.63 -5.78
N GLY A 21 -10.62 1.68 -6.16
CA GLY A 21 -11.47 1.64 -7.37
C GLY A 21 -10.66 1.51 -8.66
N ILE A 22 -9.39 1.95 -8.63
CA ILE A 22 -8.47 1.77 -9.75
C ILE A 22 -7.81 0.39 -9.69
N LEU A 23 -7.45 -0.07 -8.48
CA LEU A 23 -6.78 -1.35 -8.30
C LEU A 23 -7.68 -2.55 -8.55
N PHE A 24 -8.95 -2.45 -8.13
CA PHE A 24 -9.86 -3.60 -8.10
C PHE A 24 -11.25 -3.21 -8.59
N ALA A 25 -11.94 -4.16 -9.20
CA ALA A 25 -13.38 -4.01 -9.43
C ALA A 25 -14.14 -4.07 -8.09
N THR A 26 -15.39 -3.63 -8.09
CA THR A 26 -16.24 -3.65 -6.89
C THR A 26 -16.29 -5.07 -6.29
N ASN A 27 -16.09 -5.16 -4.99
CA ASN A 27 -16.08 -6.42 -4.23
C ASN A 27 -15.05 -7.45 -4.71
N SER A 28 -14.07 -7.03 -5.49
CA SER A 28 -13.04 -7.90 -6.03
C SER A 28 -11.69 -7.61 -5.36
N SER A 29 -10.86 -8.63 -5.28
CA SER A 29 -9.46 -8.51 -4.85
C SER A 29 -8.50 -8.89 -5.98
N THR A 30 -9.00 -9.00 -7.21
CA THR A 30 -8.17 -9.26 -8.40
C THR A 30 -7.68 -7.94 -8.97
N LEU A 31 -6.37 -7.81 -9.13
CA LEU A 31 -5.76 -6.57 -9.63
C LEU A 31 -6.11 -6.34 -11.10
N SER A 32 -6.42 -5.08 -11.43
CA SER A 32 -6.64 -4.66 -12.82
C SER A 32 -5.32 -4.56 -13.57
N ASP A 33 -5.38 -4.51 -14.91
CA ASP A 33 -4.18 -4.35 -15.74
C ASP A 33 -3.48 -3.01 -15.47
N ALA A 34 -4.26 -1.95 -15.30
CA ALA A 34 -3.72 -0.62 -14.99
C ALA A 34 -2.98 -0.62 -13.66
N SER A 35 -3.52 -1.31 -12.65
CA SER A 35 -2.89 -1.39 -11.34
C SER A 35 -1.61 -2.21 -11.38
N ARG A 36 -1.60 -3.31 -12.14
CA ARG A 36 -0.37 -4.09 -12.31
C ARG A 36 0.75 -3.26 -12.94
N SER A 37 0.41 -2.42 -13.90
CA SER A 37 1.39 -1.51 -14.52
C SER A 37 1.96 -0.52 -13.50
N ALA A 38 1.08 0.10 -12.69
CA ALA A 38 1.51 1.05 -11.66
C ALA A 38 2.38 0.38 -10.60
N LEU A 39 1.98 -0.82 -10.14
CA LEU A 39 2.73 -1.57 -9.15
C LEU A 39 4.08 -2.06 -9.70
N ARG A 40 4.14 -2.38 -10.98
CA ARG A 40 5.42 -2.75 -11.62
C ARG A 40 6.42 -1.61 -11.57
N LYS A 41 5.98 -0.38 -11.83
CA LYS A 41 6.83 0.80 -11.72
C LYS A 41 7.33 1.01 -10.30
N LEU A 42 6.44 0.83 -9.32
CA LEU A 42 6.82 0.92 -7.91
C LEU A 42 7.85 -0.16 -7.57
N ALA A 43 7.65 -1.38 -8.07
CA ALA A 43 8.55 -2.50 -7.79
C ALA A 43 9.98 -2.23 -8.27
N VAL A 44 10.15 -1.53 -9.39
CA VAL A 44 11.48 -1.13 -9.85
C VAL A 44 12.19 -0.32 -8.76
N SER A 45 11.52 0.67 -8.20
CA SER A 45 12.08 1.50 -7.12
C SER A 45 12.36 0.66 -5.87
N LEU A 46 11.46 -0.26 -5.52
CA LEU A 46 11.64 -1.11 -4.34
C LEU A 46 12.84 -2.03 -4.49
N ASN A 47 13.06 -2.58 -5.67
CA ASN A 47 14.18 -3.47 -5.95
C ASN A 47 15.51 -2.71 -6.05
N GLU A 48 15.46 -1.43 -6.44
CA GLU A 48 16.64 -0.57 -6.47
C GLU A 48 17.04 -0.08 -5.07
N ASN A 49 16.11 -0.17 -4.09
CA ASN A 49 16.34 0.28 -2.72
C ASN A 49 16.08 -0.87 -1.73
N PRO A 50 16.95 -1.89 -1.72
CA PRO A 50 16.70 -3.12 -0.95
C PRO A 50 16.77 -2.94 0.56
N ASP A 51 17.26 -1.80 1.05
CA ASP A 51 17.39 -1.51 2.48
C ASP A 51 16.14 -0.81 3.04
N THR A 52 14.97 -1.08 2.47
CA THR A 52 13.69 -0.56 2.96
C THR A 52 12.77 -1.72 3.33
N ASP A 53 11.92 -1.46 4.32
CA ASP A 53 10.85 -2.37 4.69
C ASP A 53 9.53 -1.82 4.17
N ILE A 54 8.62 -2.70 3.81
CA ILE A 54 7.40 -2.34 3.10
C ILE A 54 6.20 -2.88 3.86
N LYS A 55 5.23 -2.03 4.13
CA LYS A 55 3.96 -2.45 4.74
C LYS A 55 2.81 -2.07 3.84
N ILE A 56 1.96 -3.04 3.52
CA ILE A 56 0.82 -2.88 2.63
C ILE A 56 -0.44 -2.95 3.48
N VAL A 57 -1.26 -1.90 3.46
CA VAL A 57 -2.45 -1.82 4.30
C VAL A 57 -3.67 -1.53 3.44
N GLY A 58 -4.67 -2.39 3.53
CA GLY A 58 -5.94 -2.22 2.82
C GLY A 58 -7.00 -1.60 3.72
N TYR A 59 -7.84 -0.74 3.12
CA TYR A 59 -8.92 -0.04 3.81
C TYR A 59 -10.18 -0.06 2.96
N THR A 60 -11.33 0.01 3.61
CA THR A 60 -12.63 0.13 2.95
C THR A 60 -13.36 1.37 3.46
N ASP A 61 -14.46 1.74 2.81
CA ASP A 61 -15.43 2.64 3.43
C ASP A 61 -16.28 1.83 4.43
N ASN A 62 -17.30 2.47 5.02
CA ASN A 62 -18.16 1.81 6.01
C ASN A 62 -19.45 1.22 5.44
N THR A 63 -19.51 1.01 4.12
CA THR A 63 -20.67 0.42 3.48
C THR A 63 -20.69 -1.10 3.69
N GLY A 64 -21.83 -1.64 4.11
CA GLY A 64 -21.99 -3.08 4.32
C GLY A 64 -21.50 -3.52 5.69
N LYS A 65 -21.23 -4.81 5.81
CA LYS A 65 -20.89 -5.42 7.10
C LYS A 65 -19.41 -5.22 7.42
N VAL A 66 -19.11 -4.92 8.68
CA VAL A 66 -17.75 -4.71 9.15
C VAL A 66 -16.86 -5.93 8.88
N ASP A 67 -17.37 -7.12 9.17
CA ASP A 67 -16.60 -8.36 8.98
C ASP A 67 -16.25 -8.61 7.51
N CYS A 68 -17.19 -8.34 6.61
CA CYS A 68 -16.95 -8.47 5.17
C CYS A 68 -15.90 -7.47 4.69
N ASN A 69 -15.96 -6.24 5.20
CA ASN A 69 -14.99 -5.20 4.86
C ASN A 69 -13.60 -5.54 5.40
N GLN A 70 -13.53 -6.09 6.60
CA GLN A 70 -12.25 -6.53 7.15
C GLN A 70 -11.62 -7.59 6.27
N THR A 71 -12.38 -8.62 5.89
CA THR A 71 -11.90 -9.70 5.03
C THR A 71 -11.49 -9.18 3.65
N LEU A 72 -12.29 -8.30 3.05
CA LEU A 72 -11.99 -7.74 1.73
C LEU A 72 -10.70 -6.92 1.76
N SER A 73 -10.51 -6.09 2.79
CA SER A 73 -9.31 -5.28 2.92
C SER A 73 -8.06 -6.15 3.07
N GLU A 74 -8.15 -7.25 3.79
CA GLU A 74 -7.04 -8.20 3.93
C GLU A 74 -6.71 -8.86 2.60
N LYS A 75 -7.73 -9.30 1.86
CA LYS A 75 -7.54 -9.93 0.55
C LYS A 75 -6.93 -8.98 -0.47
N ARG A 76 -7.34 -7.72 -0.43
CA ARG A 76 -6.79 -6.70 -1.34
C ARG A 76 -5.34 -6.39 -1.02
N ALA A 77 -5.00 -6.23 0.25
CA ALA A 77 -3.61 -6.03 0.67
C ALA A 77 -2.75 -7.24 0.27
N LYS A 78 -3.27 -8.45 0.46
CA LYS A 78 -2.57 -9.68 0.08
C LYS A 78 -2.34 -9.76 -1.43
N SER A 79 -3.30 -9.34 -2.24
CA SER A 79 -3.17 -9.36 -3.70
C SER A 79 -2.02 -8.46 -4.16
N VAL A 80 -1.86 -7.29 -3.54
CA VAL A 80 -0.75 -6.38 -3.82
C VAL A 80 0.57 -7.03 -3.39
N TYR A 81 0.60 -7.59 -2.17
CA TYR A 81 1.78 -8.28 -1.64
C TYR A 81 2.21 -9.41 -2.59
N ASP A 82 1.28 -10.28 -2.96
CA ASP A 82 1.57 -11.43 -3.82
C ASP A 82 2.09 -10.99 -5.18
N TYR A 83 1.49 -9.96 -5.76
CA TYR A 83 1.94 -9.45 -7.06
C TYR A 83 3.36 -8.91 -6.99
N LEU A 84 3.67 -8.12 -5.98
CA LEU A 84 5.02 -7.57 -5.81
C LEU A 84 6.05 -8.68 -5.57
N MET A 85 5.70 -9.70 -4.80
CA MET A 85 6.61 -10.78 -4.48
C MET A 85 6.79 -11.77 -5.64
N VAL A 86 5.68 -12.30 -6.17
CA VAL A 86 5.72 -13.38 -7.17
C VAL A 86 6.06 -12.84 -8.55
N ASP A 87 5.39 -11.77 -8.98
CA ASP A 87 5.52 -11.28 -10.35
C ASP A 87 6.66 -10.29 -10.50
N GLN A 88 7.00 -9.54 -9.46
CA GLN A 88 7.99 -8.47 -9.54
C GLN A 88 9.27 -8.75 -8.74
N GLY A 89 9.34 -9.87 -8.06
CA GLY A 89 10.56 -10.30 -7.39
C GLY A 89 10.96 -9.48 -6.16
N VAL A 90 10.01 -8.77 -5.53
CA VAL A 90 10.30 -8.08 -4.27
C VAL A 90 10.33 -9.10 -3.14
N SER A 91 11.39 -9.11 -2.34
CA SER A 91 11.55 -10.10 -1.29
C SER A 91 10.41 -10.03 -0.26
N GLY A 92 9.77 -11.18 0.00
CA GLY A 92 8.73 -11.27 1.01
C GLY A 92 9.22 -10.99 2.42
N ARG A 93 10.53 -11.13 2.67
CA ARG A 93 11.12 -10.83 3.97
C ARG A 93 11.10 -9.33 4.29
N ARG A 94 10.98 -8.49 3.27
CA ARG A 94 10.92 -7.04 3.42
C ARG A 94 9.51 -6.52 3.54
N MET A 95 8.51 -7.36 3.30
CA MET A 95 7.12 -6.93 3.15
C MET A 95 6.22 -7.60 4.17
N GLU A 96 5.22 -6.85 4.63
CA GLU A 96 4.09 -7.40 5.35
C GLU A 96 2.82 -6.76 4.83
N TYR A 97 1.69 -7.39 5.08
CA TYR A 97 0.40 -6.83 4.66
C TYR A 97 -0.62 -6.97 5.79
N GLU A 98 -1.61 -6.07 5.76
CA GLU A 98 -2.65 -6.03 6.77
C GLU A 98 -3.91 -5.43 6.16
N GLY A 99 -5.06 -5.88 6.61
CA GLY A 99 -6.33 -5.25 6.32
C GLY A 99 -6.86 -4.55 7.55
N LYS A 100 -7.23 -3.28 7.42
CA LYS A 100 -7.83 -2.50 8.50
C LYS A 100 -9.33 -2.24 8.31
N GLY A 101 -9.91 -2.72 7.21
CA GLY A 101 -11.33 -2.60 6.97
C GLY A 101 -11.81 -1.16 7.06
N VAL A 102 -12.78 -0.91 7.92
CA VAL A 102 -13.40 0.41 8.10
C VAL A 102 -12.62 1.34 9.03
N HIS A 103 -11.52 0.87 9.61
CA HIS A 103 -10.75 1.68 10.57
C HIS A 103 -9.95 2.78 9.88
N ASP A 104 -9.64 3.82 10.63
CA ASP A 104 -8.77 4.93 10.22
C ASP A 104 -9.21 5.60 8.91
N PRO A 105 -10.47 6.07 8.82
CA PRO A 105 -10.92 6.77 7.62
C PRO A 105 -10.14 8.08 7.44
N VAL A 106 -9.85 8.42 6.18
CA VAL A 106 -9.15 9.68 5.84
C VAL A 106 -10.14 10.77 5.44
N ALA A 107 -11.42 10.42 5.25
CA ALA A 107 -12.47 11.35 4.83
C ALA A 107 -13.80 10.90 5.43
N SER A 108 -14.83 11.72 5.24
CA SER A 108 -16.17 11.39 5.73
C SER A 108 -16.78 10.24 4.93
N ASN A 109 -17.36 9.27 5.65
CA ASN A 109 -18.15 8.20 5.03
C ASN A 109 -19.58 8.66 4.69
N ASP A 110 -19.94 9.89 5.04
CA ASP A 110 -21.27 10.42 4.80
C ASP A 110 -21.47 10.87 3.35
N THR A 111 -20.39 11.06 2.60
CA THR A 111 -20.45 11.48 1.20
C THR A 111 -19.84 10.41 0.28
N PRO A 112 -20.31 10.31 -0.98
CA PRO A 112 -19.70 9.40 -1.95
C PRO A 112 -18.24 9.71 -2.20
N GLU A 113 -17.86 10.98 -2.22
CA GLU A 113 -16.48 11.44 -2.43
C GLU A 113 -15.57 10.99 -1.28
N GLY A 114 -16.05 11.15 -0.05
CA GLY A 114 -15.31 10.73 1.14
C GLY A 114 -15.16 9.21 1.19
N ARG A 115 -16.22 8.48 0.87
CA ARG A 115 -16.15 7.01 0.82
C ARG A 115 -15.13 6.53 -0.21
N ALA A 116 -15.07 7.19 -1.36
CA ALA A 116 -14.08 6.84 -2.39
C ALA A 116 -12.65 7.03 -1.88
N LEU A 117 -12.40 8.09 -1.12
CA LEU A 117 -11.08 8.32 -0.53
C LEU A 117 -10.73 7.29 0.53
N ASN A 118 -11.72 6.78 1.25
CA ASN A 118 -11.49 5.76 2.27
C ASN A 118 -11.19 4.38 1.68
N ARG A 119 -11.70 4.09 0.47
CA ARG A 119 -11.40 2.84 -0.24
C ARG A 119 -10.02 2.94 -0.87
N ARG A 120 -9.00 2.50 -0.15
CA ARG A 120 -7.60 2.67 -0.58
C ARG A 120 -6.71 1.53 -0.12
N VAL A 121 -5.56 1.41 -0.77
CA VAL A 121 -4.45 0.59 -0.30
C VAL A 121 -3.27 1.53 -0.11
N GLU A 122 -2.68 1.52 1.07
CA GLU A 122 -1.49 2.30 1.39
C GLU A 122 -0.28 1.39 1.40
N ILE A 123 0.80 1.83 0.77
CA ILE A 123 2.08 1.14 0.81
C ILE A 123 3.06 2.05 1.52
N LEU A 124 3.50 1.62 2.70
CA LEU A 124 4.45 2.36 3.52
C LEU A 124 5.84 1.80 3.22
N ILE A 125 6.74 2.67 2.82
CA ILE A 125 8.12 2.32 2.50
C ILE A 125 9.00 2.98 3.55
N LEU A 126 9.58 2.15 4.42
CA LEU A 126 10.29 2.61 5.61
C LEU A 126 11.77 2.33 5.44
N ALA A 127 12.61 3.32 5.73
CA ALA A 127 14.05 3.08 5.84
C ALA A 127 14.26 2.04 6.94
N ASN A 128 14.92 0.93 6.60
CA ASN A 128 15.19 -0.08 7.61
C ASN A 128 16.44 0.30 8.42
N GLU A 129 16.74 -0.50 9.43
CA GLU A 129 17.85 -0.22 10.33
C GLU A 129 19.17 -0.07 9.59
N LYS A 130 19.43 -0.91 8.61
CA LYS A 130 20.67 -0.84 7.83
C LYS A 130 20.78 0.48 7.08
N MET A 131 19.71 0.92 6.44
CA MET A 131 19.68 2.18 5.70
C MET A 131 19.91 3.38 6.62
N ILE A 132 19.28 3.35 7.81
CA ILE A 132 19.44 4.42 8.80
C ILE A 132 20.89 4.48 9.28
N GLN A 133 21.48 3.32 9.58
CA GLN A 133 22.88 3.24 10.03
C GLN A 133 23.83 3.75 8.95
N ASP A 134 23.63 3.37 7.70
CA ASP A 134 24.46 3.82 6.59
C ASP A 134 24.37 5.33 6.42
N ALA A 135 23.18 5.90 6.54
CA ALA A 135 23.01 7.36 6.46
C ALA A 135 23.74 8.07 7.60
N GLN A 136 23.63 7.54 8.83
CA GLN A 136 24.29 8.11 10.00
C GLN A 136 25.82 8.04 9.90
N GLN A 137 26.33 7.04 9.21
CA GLN A 137 27.77 6.84 9.03
C GLN A 137 28.31 7.55 7.77
N GLY A 138 27.42 8.18 7.01
CA GLY A 138 27.82 8.88 5.79
C GLY A 138 28.14 7.94 4.62
N THR A 139 27.71 6.69 4.67
CA THR A 139 27.98 5.70 3.61
C THR A 139 26.84 5.55 2.62
N LEU A 140 25.68 6.13 2.92
CA LEU A 140 24.52 6.10 2.04
C LEU A 140 24.74 6.99 0.83
N LYS A 141 24.45 6.48 -0.35
CA LYS A 141 24.59 7.21 -1.61
C LYS A 141 23.24 7.53 -2.24
#